data_a87658c6015131e14200446c729a5735
#
_entry.id   a87658c6015131e14200446c729a5735
#
_cell.length_a   1.000
_cell.length_b   1.000
_cell.length_c   1.000
_cell.angle_alpha   90.00
_cell.angle_beta   90.00
_cell.angle_gamma   90.00
#
_symmetry.space_group_name_H-M   'P 1'
#
loop_
_entity.id
_entity.type
_entity.pdbx_description
1 polymer ?
#
loop_
_entity_poly.entity_id
_entity_poly.type
_entity_poly.pdbx_seq_one_letter_code
_entity_poly.pdbx_strand_id
1 'polypeptide(L)'
;MTEAESDVAETVITAPMDGVVVGEPKTVGTMAVQGNSNPTVIMRIADTSTKQILAKVDETDIGKIQVGQDATFTVDAFTDRTFTAHVSKIAKTDTSNTWDTNGTSSTSSSSSSSSASVIYYYVTLDVDDPDDVLKLGMTARVDITTSQKDDALVVPIAALKTNDSGSYVIRVDANGQTEQVPVTTGIYSDEYVEILSGLTQGDKVSITYTVSSKSSSSNNNRRQGLPPM
;
A
#
# COMPACT_ATOMS: atom_id res chain seq x y z
N MET A 1 -55.50 10.39 1.58
CA MET A 1 -55.01 9.84 0.30
C MET A 1 -55.88 8.65 0.00
N THR A 2 -56.42 8.60 -1.21
CA THR A 2 -57.15 7.42 -1.69
C THR A 2 -56.13 6.35 -2.10
N GLU A 3 -56.53 5.08 -2.06
CA GLU A 3 -55.64 3.95 -2.42
C GLU A 3 -55.04 4.12 -3.82
N ALA A 4 -55.78 4.64 -4.76
CA ALA A 4 -55.31 4.95 -6.13
C ALA A 4 -54.25 6.08 -6.19
N GLU A 5 -54.31 7.05 -5.30
CA GLU A 5 -53.25 8.09 -5.21
C GLU A 5 -51.96 7.51 -4.62
N SER A 6 -52.06 6.55 -3.70
CA SER A 6 -50.89 5.82 -3.16
C SER A 6 -50.22 4.97 -4.25
N ASP A 7 -51.03 4.23 -5.04
CA ASP A 7 -50.51 3.39 -6.13
C ASP A 7 -49.76 4.24 -7.20
N VAL A 8 -50.28 5.41 -7.53
CA VAL A 8 -49.59 6.33 -8.47
C VAL A 8 -48.31 6.90 -7.87
N ALA A 9 -48.30 7.23 -6.58
CA ALA A 9 -47.13 7.74 -5.92
C ALA A 9 -45.97 6.72 -5.86
N GLU A 10 -46.31 5.41 -5.75
CA GLU A 10 -45.31 4.33 -5.78
C GLU A 10 -44.68 4.09 -7.16
N THR A 11 -45.27 4.64 -8.23
CA THR A 11 -44.67 4.56 -9.58
C THR A 11 -43.56 5.59 -9.78
N VAL A 12 -43.44 6.61 -8.93
CA VAL A 12 -42.41 7.65 -9.00
C VAL A 12 -41.30 7.32 -8.02
N ILE A 13 -40.18 6.84 -8.54
CA ILE A 13 -38.99 6.51 -7.72
C ILE A 13 -38.13 7.77 -7.60
N THR A 14 -37.99 8.27 -6.37
CA THR A 14 -37.16 9.44 -6.07
C THR A 14 -35.83 8.99 -5.43
N ALA A 15 -34.76 9.78 -5.66
CA ALA A 15 -33.47 9.54 -5.01
C ALA A 15 -33.61 9.77 -3.49
N PRO A 16 -33.15 8.82 -2.65
CA PRO A 16 -33.23 8.96 -1.19
C PRO A 16 -32.16 9.91 -0.61
N MET A 17 -31.16 10.28 -1.40
CA MET A 17 -30.03 11.10 -1.00
C MET A 17 -29.50 11.90 -2.19
N ASP A 18 -28.79 12.98 -1.90
CA ASP A 18 -28.01 13.71 -2.90
C ASP A 18 -26.77 12.89 -3.28
N GLY A 19 -26.35 12.97 -4.55
CA GLY A 19 -25.18 12.22 -5.01
C GLY A 19 -25.11 12.09 -6.52
N VAL A 20 -24.13 11.34 -6.97
CA VAL A 20 -23.86 11.06 -8.38
C VAL A 20 -24.33 9.64 -8.73
N VAL A 21 -24.93 9.49 -9.90
CA VAL A 21 -25.30 8.16 -10.40
C VAL A 21 -24.03 7.39 -10.79
N VAL A 22 -23.80 6.26 -10.12
CA VAL A 22 -22.63 5.39 -10.34
C VAL A 22 -23.05 4.18 -11.16
N GLY A 23 -22.36 3.97 -12.27
CA GLY A 23 -22.66 2.89 -13.22
C GLY A 23 -23.77 3.27 -14.22
N GLU A 24 -24.18 2.29 -15.00
CA GLU A 24 -25.26 2.49 -16.00
C GLU A 24 -26.63 2.24 -15.38
N PRO A 25 -27.56 3.20 -15.48
CA PRO A 25 -28.94 2.97 -15.08
C PRO A 25 -29.60 1.93 -16.01
N LYS A 26 -30.60 1.23 -15.52
CA LYS A 26 -31.35 0.30 -16.34
C LYS A 26 -32.14 1.06 -17.42
N THR A 27 -32.17 0.47 -18.61
CA THR A 27 -32.88 1.04 -19.77
C THR A 27 -34.39 0.87 -19.65
N VAL A 28 -35.12 1.78 -20.30
CA VAL A 28 -36.59 1.70 -20.42
C VAL A 28 -37.00 0.36 -21.04
N GLY A 29 -38.00 -0.27 -20.47
CA GLY A 29 -38.46 -1.62 -20.86
C GLY A 29 -37.84 -2.77 -20.07
N THR A 30 -36.87 -2.51 -19.18
CA THR A 30 -36.38 -3.52 -18.25
C THR A 30 -37.45 -3.82 -17.20
N MET A 31 -37.77 -5.10 -17.03
CA MET A 31 -38.73 -5.55 -16.01
C MET A 31 -38.10 -5.33 -14.61
N ALA A 32 -38.76 -4.52 -13.78
CA ALA A 32 -38.39 -4.34 -12.39
C ALA A 32 -39.10 -5.44 -11.55
N VAL A 33 -38.33 -6.33 -10.97
CA VAL A 33 -38.82 -7.35 -10.05
C VAL A 33 -38.75 -6.81 -8.65
N GLN A 34 -39.92 -6.70 -8.00
CA GLN A 34 -40.01 -6.43 -6.55
C GLN A 34 -40.10 -7.78 -5.83
N GLY A 35 -39.32 -7.97 -4.80
CA GLY A 35 -39.37 -9.15 -3.95
C GLY A 35 -38.11 -9.35 -3.13
N ASN A 36 -38.21 -10.11 -2.05
CA ASN A 36 -37.16 -10.33 -1.09
C ASN A 36 -35.98 -11.18 -1.62
N SER A 37 -36.17 -11.92 -2.71
CA SER A 37 -35.15 -12.88 -3.16
C SER A 37 -34.16 -12.33 -4.18
N ASN A 38 -34.52 -11.34 -4.97
CA ASN A 38 -33.62 -10.74 -5.96
C ASN A 38 -34.19 -9.43 -6.56
N PRO A 39 -34.21 -8.33 -5.83
CA PRO A 39 -34.76 -7.07 -6.32
C PRO A 39 -33.93 -6.53 -7.50
N THR A 40 -34.60 -5.96 -8.51
CA THR A 40 -33.90 -5.32 -9.62
C THR A 40 -33.35 -3.97 -9.17
N VAL A 41 -32.01 -3.81 -9.19
CA VAL A 41 -31.37 -2.52 -8.97
C VAL A 41 -31.53 -1.68 -10.23
N ILE A 42 -32.25 -0.55 -10.15
CA ILE A 42 -32.52 0.36 -11.28
C ILE A 42 -31.31 1.27 -11.51
N MET A 43 -30.81 1.90 -10.46
CA MET A 43 -29.59 2.73 -10.48
C MET A 43 -28.92 2.73 -9.10
N ARG A 44 -27.68 3.13 -9.07
CA ARG A 44 -26.93 3.34 -7.82
C ARG A 44 -26.54 4.81 -7.72
N ILE A 45 -26.79 5.40 -6.55
CA ILE A 45 -26.38 6.75 -6.22
C ILE A 45 -25.34 6.66 -5.11
N ALA A 46 -24.25 7.37 -5.27
CA ALA A 46 -23.19 7.45 -4.28
C ALA A 46 -22.81 8.91 -4.04
N ASP A 47 -22.51 9.23 -2.80
CA ASP A 47 -21.82 10.46 -2.46
C ASP A 47 -20.33 10.27 -2.75
N THR A 48 -19.79 11.10 -3.61
CA THR A 48 -18.38 11.08 -4.04
C THR A 48 -17.55 12.22 -3.43
N SER A 49 -18.13 12.96 -2.49
CA SER A 49 -17.47 14.09 -1.83
C SER A 49 -16.27 13.66 -0.99
N THR A 50 -16.35 12.46 -0.39
CA THR A 50 -15.24 11.87 0.35
C THR A 50 -14.79 10.59 -0.32
N LYS A 51 -13.49 10.49 -0.57
CA LYS A 51 -12.87 9.31 -1.17
C LYS A 51 -12.00 8.60 -0.14
N GLN A 52 -12.06 7.29 -0.12
CA GLN A 52 -11.29 6.47 0.79
C GLN A 52 -10.53 5.38 0.03
N ILE A 53 -9.33 5.10 0.51
CA ILE A 53 -8.54 3.96 0.05
C ILE A 53 -8.63 2.87 1.10
N LEU A 54 -8.91 1.65 0.65
CA LEU A 54 -8.88 0.46 1.47
C LEU A 54 -7.58 -0.30 1.20
N ALA A 55 -6.55 -0.04 1.99
CA ALA A 55 -5.25 -0.68 1.87
C ALA A 55 -5.22 -2.02 2.62
N LYS A 56 -4.56 -3.02 2.04
CA LYS A 56 -4.28 -4.29 2.69
C LYS A 56 -2.87 -4.26 3.25
N VAL A 57 -2.75 -4.45 4.55
CA VAL A 57 -1.48 -4.44 5.28
C VAL A 57 -1.25 -5.81 5.91
N ASP A 58 -0.01 -6.28 5.85
CA ASP A 58 0.41 -7.53 6.46
C ASP A 58 0.34 -7.45 8.00
N GLU A 59 0.07 -8.60 8.66
CA GLU A 59 0.02 -8.72 10.11
C GLU A 59 1.33 -8.26 10.77
N THR A 60 2.47 -8.45 10.13
CA THR A 60 3.78 -8.06 10.67
C THR A 60 3.98 -6.55 10.76
N ASP A 61 3.28 -5.79 9.91
CA ASP A 61 3.44 -4.34 9.80
C ASP A 61 2.30 -3.55 10.43
N ILE A 62 1.13 -4.17 10.66
CA ILE A 62 -0.04 -3.49 11.22
C ILE A 62 0.22 -2.87 12.59
N GLY A 63 1.12 -3.48 13.39
CA GLY A 63 1.50 -2.97 14.71
C GLY A 63 2.25 -1.64 14.70
N LYS A 64 2.78 -1.22 13.55
CA LYS A 64 3.52 0.03 13.36
C LYS A 64 2.61 1.17 12.91
N ILE A 65 1.38 0.86 12.48
CA ILE A 65 0.43 1.83 11.92
C ILE A 65 -0.49 2.36 13.01
N GLN A 66 -0.71 3.67 12.99
CA GLN A 66 -1.59 4.37 13.92
C GLN A 66 -2.54 5.28 13.14
N VAL A 67 -3.74 5.49 13.72
CA VAL A 67 -4.70 6.43 13.17
C VAL A 67 -4.11 7.85 13.23
N GLY A 68 -4.27 8.59 12.14
CA GLY A 68 -3.77 9.95 11.97
C GLY A 68 -2.36 10.02 11.34
N GLN A 69 -1.74 8.89 11.00
CA GLN A 69 -0.46 8.92 10.27
C GLN A 69 -0.68 9.39 8.82
N ASP A 70 0.31 10.14 8.34
CA ASP A 70 0.36 10.59 6.96
C ASP A 70 0.72 9.44 6.03
N ALA A 71 0.12 9.44 4.87
CA ALA A 71 0.42 8.49 3.82
C ALA A 71 0.48 9.20 2.47
N THR A 72 1.31 8.69 1.59
CA THR A 72 1.35 9.08 0.20
C THR A 72 0.93 7.90 -0.65
N PHE A 73 0.32 8.18 -1.80
CA PHE A 73 -0.03 7.11 -2.72
C PHE A 73 0.07 7.54 -4.17
N THR A 74 0.25 6.55 -5.02
CA THR A 74 0.21 6.69 -6.47
C THR A 74 -0.85 5.78 -7.04
N VAL A 75 -1.46 6.18 -8.15
CA VAL A 75 -2.43 5.36 -8.90
C VAL A 75 -1.87 5.05 -10.27
N ASP A 76 -2.14 3.86 -10.77
CA ASP A 76 -1.61 3.42 -12.07
C ASP A 76 -2.10 4.29 -13.25
N ALA A 77 -3.21 5.01 -13.07
CA ALA A 77 -3.73 5.96 -14.06
C ALA A 77 -2.95 7.30 -14.11
N PHE A 78 -2.25 7.66 -13.03
CA PHE A 78 -1.52 8.93 -12.88
C PHE A 78 -0.15 8.66 -12.24
N THR A 79 0.75 8.02 -12.99
CA THR A 79 2.08 7.60 -12.50
C THR A 79 2.99 8.76 -12.12
N ASP A 80 2.75 9.95 -12.70
CA ASP A 80 3.59 11.14 -12.47
C ASP A 80 3.08 12.02 -11.32
N ARG A 81 2.00 11.60 -10.65
CA ARG A 81 1.40 12.35 -9.54
C ARG A 81 1.38 11.51 -8.27
N THR A 82 1.86 12.13 -7.19
CA THR A 82 1.74 11.59 -5.83
C THR A 82 0.62 12.34 -5.12
N PHE A 83 -0.26 11.62 -4.48
CA PHE A 83 -1.37 12.14 -3.70
C PHE A 83 -1.12 11.92 -2.23
N THR A 84 -1.80 12.71 -1.39
CA THR A 84 -1.73 12.60 0.07
C THR A 84 -3.02 11.98 0.62
N ALA A 85 -2.84 11.26 1.72
CA ALA A 85 -3.93 10.65 2.47
C ALA A 85 -3.55 10.53 3.94
N HIS A 86 -4.56 10.31 4.80
CA HIS A 86 -4.35 10.09 6.23
C HIS A 86 -5.03 8.81 6.67
N VAL A 87 -4.39 8.07 7.56
CA VAL A 87 -4.99 6.86 8.16
C VAL A 87 -6.16 7.25 9.03
N SER A 88 -7.38 6.89 8.63
CA SER A 88 -8.61 7.19 9.38
C SER A 88 -9.05 6.03 10.25
N LYS A 89 -8.88 4.80 9.80
CA LYS A 89 -9.33 3.61 10.53
C LYS A 89 -8.46 2.40 10.25
N ILE A 90 -8.25 1.59 11.29
CA ILE A 90 -7.60 0.29 11.21
C ILE A 90 -8.63 -0.78 11.56
N ALA A 91 -8.82 -1.77 10.68
CA ALA A 91 -9.73 -2.88 10.95
C ALA A 91 -9.24 -3.70 12.15
N LYS A 92 -10.15 -4.15 12.99
CA LYS A 92 -9.86 -4.99 14.15
C LYS A 92 -9.86 -6.48 13.82
N THR A 93 -10.29 -6.82 12.59
CA THR A 93 -10.39 -8.19 12.10
C THR A 93 -9.60 -8.32 10.81
N ASP A 94 -9.10 -9.50 10.55
CA ASP A 94 -8.41 -9.83 9.32
C ASP A 94 -9.34 -9.83 8.10
N THR A 95 -8.78 -9.82 6.91
CA THR A 95 -9.53 -9.75 5.65
C THR A 95 -10.26 -11.05 5.30
N SER A 96 -9.95 -12.16 5.96
CA SER A 96 -10.62 -13.46 5.76
C SER A 96 -11.93 -13.56 6.54
N ASN A 97 -12.16 -12.64 7.48
CA ASN A 97 -13.33 -12.65 8.34
C ASN A 97 -14.54 -12.00 7.64
N THR A 98 -15.50 -12.82 7.27
CA THR A 98 -16.69 -12.42 6.50
C THR A 98 -17.87 -11.94 7.34
N TRP A 99 -17.66 -11.49 8.57
CA TRP A 99 -18.74 -11.02 9.46
C TRP A 99 -19.52 -9.82 8.91
N ASP A 100 -18.91 -9.03 8.00
CA ASP A 100 -19.48 -7.82 7.42
C ASP A 100 -20.26 -8.05 6.13
N THR A 101 -20.32 -9.26 5.61
CA THR A 101 -21.14 -9.54 4.43
C THR A 101 -22.57 -9.81 4.85
N ASN A 102 -23.38 -8.78 4.70
CA ASN A 102 -24.82 -8.79 4.80
C ASN A 102 -25.45 -10.00 4.07
N GLY A 103 -25.52 -11.13 4.78
CA GLY A 103 -26.47 -12.23 4.50
C GLY A 103 -26.33 -13.05 3.20
N THR A 104 -25.32 -12.85 2.38
CA THR A 104 -25.11 -13.72 1.21
C THR A 104 -23.89 -14.61 1.45
N SER A 105 -24.13 -15.71 2.16
CA SER A 105 -23.16 -16.80 2.26
C SER A 105 -22.97 -17.45 0.89
N SER A 106 -22.00 -16.96 0.14
CA SER A 106 -21.41 -17.75 -0.93
C SER A 106 -20.49 -18.76 -0.25
N THR A 107 -21.06 -19.94 0.03
CA THR A 107 -20.32 -21.14 0.38
C THR A 107 -19.44 -21.55 -0.80
N SER A 108 -18.32 -20.89 -0.98
CA SER A 108 -17.25 -21.44 -1.79
C SER A 108 -16.46 -22.40 -0.90
N SER A 109 -16.87 -23.66 -0.93
CA SER A 109 -16.06 -24.79 -0.48
C SER A 109 -14.80 -24.87 -1.35
N SER A 110 -13.78 -24.10 -1.03
CA SER A 110 -12.46 -24.29 -1.57
C SER A 110 -11.74 -25.31 -0.72
N SER A 111 -11.53 -26.48 -1.34
CA SER A 111 -10.66 -27.55 -0.93
C SER A 111 -9.37 -27.02 -0.29
N SER A 112 -9.13 -27.48 0.93
CA SER A 112 -7.94 -27.31 1.74
C SER A 112 -6.67 -27.76 1.00
N SER A 113 -5.99 -26.84 0.35
CA SER A 113 -4.56 -26.92 0.21
C SER A 113 -3.96 -26.05 1.33
N SER A 114 -3.22 -26.66 2.22
CA SER A 114 -2.50 -26.03 3.33
C SER A 114 -1.29 -25.23 2.81
N SER A 115 -1.55 -24.17 2.05
CA SER A 115 -0.61 -23.10 1.86
C SER A 115 -0.83 -22.11 2.99
N ALA A 116 0.22 -21.78 3.74
CA ALA A 116 0.18 -20.75 4.76
C ALA A 116 -0.40 -19.47 4.10
N SER A 117 -1.65 -19.15 4.45
CA SER A 117 -2.27 -17.94 3.92
C SER A 117 -1.71 -16.75 4.70
N VAL A 118 -1.17 -15.79 3.98
CA VAL A 118 -0.75 -14.52 4.59
C VAL A 118 -1.98 -13.80 5.12
N ILE A 119 -1.90 -13.35 6.37
CA ILE A 119 -2.99 -12.64 7.05
C ILE A 119 -2.82 -11.15 6.76
N TYR A 120 -3.89 -10.53 6.26
CA TYR A 120 -3.94 -9.09 5.98
C TYR A 120 -5.03 -8.41 6.80
N TYR A 121 -4.80 -7.15 7.13
CA TYR A 121 -5.77 -6.26 7.76
C TYR A 121 -6.11 -5.10 6.83
N TYR A 122 -7.35 -4.63 6.87
CA TYR A 122 -7.72 -3.43 6.14
C TYR A 122 -7.38 -2.18 6.95
N VAL A 123 -6.70 -1.25 6.29
CA VAL A 123 -6.48 0.11 6.76
C VAL A 123 -7.23 1.04 5.82
N THR A 124 -8.13 1.85 6.37
CA THR A 124 -8.87 2.87 5.63
C THR A 124 -8.11 4.18 5.71
N LEU A 125 -7.85 4.78 4.57
CA LEU A 125 -7.21 6.09 4.47
C LEU A 125 -8.21 7.06 3.84
N ASP A 126 -8.35 8.23 4.42
CA ASP A 126 -9.09 9.35 3.83
C ASP A 126 -8.16 10.09 2.88
N VAL A 127 -8.66 10.38 1.68
CA VAL A 127 -7.88 10.92 0.57
C VAL A 127 -8.13 12.40 0.42
N ASP A 128 -7.05 13.16 0.29
CA ASP A 128 -7.09 14.58 -0.11
C ASP A 128 -7.02 14.65 -1.65
N ASP A 129 -8.18 14.82 -2.30
CA ASP A 129 -8.27 14.96 -3.76
C ASP A 129 -8.98 16.29 -4.13
N PRO A 130 -8.27 17.41 -4.03
CA PRO A 130 -8.85 18.73 -4.31
C PRO A 130 -9.25 18.92 -5.78
N ASP A 131 -8.63 18.15 -6.68
CA ASP A 131 -8.87 18.25 -8.13
C ASP A 131 -9.99 17.32 -8.64
N ASP A 132 -10.53 16.47 -7.78
CA ASP A 132 -11.55 15.45 -8.11
C ASP A 132 -11.20 14.55 -9.31
N VAL A 133 -9.91 14.26 -9.48
CA VAL A 133 -9.42 13.44 -10.60
C VAL A 133 -9.49 11.95 -10.34
N LEU A 134 -9.53 11.53 -9.08
CA LEU A 134 -9.59 10.13 -8.70
C LEU A 134 -11.00 9.58 -8.89
N LYS A 135 -11.08 8.38 -9.48
CA LYS A 135 -12.34 7.68 -9.71
C LYS A 135 -12.46 6.44 -8.83
N LEU A 136 -13.69 6.10 -8.48
CA LEU A 136 -13.97 4.90 -7.71
C LEU A 136 -13.51 3.65 -8.48
N GLY A 137 -12.92 2.70 -7.76
CA GLY A 137 -12.42 1.45 -8.34
C GLY A 137 -11.01 1.51 -8.91
N MET A 138 -10.30 2.64 -8.78
CA MET A 138 -8.87 2.71 -9.11
C MET A 138 -8.04 1.92 -8.11
N THR A 139 -6.94 1.35 -8.61
CA THR A 139 -5.93 0.69 -7.76
C THR A 139 -4.86 1.70 -7.37
N ALA A 140 -4.55 1.77 -6.08
CA ALA A 140 -3.52 2.64 -5.53
C ALA A 140 -2.42 1.82 -4.86
N ARG A 141 -1.18 2.34 -4.95
CA ARG A 141 -0.05 1.90 -4.12
C ARG A 141 0.16 2.95 -3.04
N VAL A 142 0.12 2.51 -1.80
CA VAL A 142 0.13 3.39 -0.62
C VAL A 142 1.39 3.16 0.18
N ASP A 143 2.07 4.24 0.52
CA ASP A 143 3.22 4.29 1.40
C ASP A 143 2.83 5.05 2.67
N ILE A 144 2.74 4.34 3.80
CA ILE A 144 2.36 4.92 5.10
C ILE A 144 3.61 5.29 5.87
N THR A 145 3.72 6.54 6.30
CA THR A 145 4.83 7.01 7.10
C THR A 145 4.65 6.56 8.56
N THR A 146 5.39 5.54 8.96
CA THR A 146 5.29 4.99 10.32
C THR A 146 6.07 5.77 11.37
N SER A 147 7.15 6.43 10.95
CA SER A 147 8.01 7.24 11.82
C SER A 147 8.66 8.34 11.01
N GLN A 148 8.68 9.54 11.55
CA GLN A 148 9.35 10.69 10.98
C GLN A 148 10.11 11.43 12.08
N LYS A 149 11.28 11.93 11.74
CA LYS A 149 12.08 12.79 12.61
C LYS A 149 12.76 13.86 11.79
N ASP A 150 12.49 15.09 12.15
CA ASP A 150 13.14 16.26 11.56
C ASP A 150 14.54 16.46 12.16
N ASP A 151 15.45 17.05 11.37
CA ASP A 151 16.82 17.37 11.79
C ASP A 151 17.66 16.18 12.30
N ALA A 152 17.40 14.99 11.77
CA ALA A 152 18.18 13.80 12.11
C ALA A 152 19.52 13.75 11.38
N LEU A 153 20.59 13.40 12.09
CA LEU A 153 21.86 13.07 11.47
C LEU A 153 21.75 11.68 10.83
N VAL A 154 21.85 11.61 9.52
CA VAL A 154 21.69 10.35 8.77
C VAL A 154 22.96 9.97 8.03
N VAL A 155 23.16 8.65 7.89
CA VAL A 155 24.20 8.08 7.03
C VAL A 155 23.58 7.04 6.12
N PRO A 156 24.12 6.83 4.90
CA PRO A 156 23.67 5.75 4.04
C PRO A 156 23.85 4.39 4.74
N ILE A 157 22.86 3.49 4.60
CA ILE A 157 22.94 2.12 5.19
C ILE A 157 24.22 1.40 4.76
N ALA A 158 24.70 1.64 3.53
CA ALA A 158 25.92 1.05 3.01
C ALA A 158 27.19 1.45 3.80
N ALA A 159 27.15 2.54 4.59
CA ALA A 159 28.25 2.96 5.46
C ALA A 159 28.20 2.28 6.82
N LEU A 160 27.04 1.77 7.24
CA LEU A 160 26.85 1.11 8.53
C LEU A 160 27.44 -0.31 8.46
N LYS A 161 28.25 -0.64 9.45
CA LYS A 161 28.81 -1.98 9.64
C LYS A 161 28.49 -2.48 11.04
N THR A 162 28.43 -3.78 11.19
CA THR A 162 28.14 -4.43 12.47
C THR A 162 29.26 -5.39 12.82
N ASN A 163 29.68 -5.42 14.08
CA ASN A 163 30.60 -6.38 14.64
C ASN A 163 30.01 -6.93 15.95
N ASP A 164 30.76 -7.80 16.63
CA ASP A 164 30.35 -8.41 17.90
C ASP A 164 30.08 -7.38 19.02
N SER A 165 30.62 -6.16 18.89
CA SER A 165 30.47 -5.07 19.86
C SER A 165 29.33 -4.09 19.51
N GLY A 166 28.66 -4.25 18.35
CA GLY A 166 27.57 -3.40 17.90
C GLY A 166 27.78 -2.76 16.53
N SER A 167 27.02 -1.70 16.27
CA SER A 167 27.08 -0.97 15.01
C SER A 167 28.21 0.08 15.03
N TYR A 168 28.94 0.19 13.92
CA TYR A 168 30.00 1.18 13.75
C TYR A 168 30.03 1.70 12.33
N VAL A 169 30.66 2.87 12.17
CA VAL A 169 30.89 3.50 10.86
C VAL A 169 32.39 3.77 10.71
N ILE A 170 32.91 3.70 9.50
CA ILE A 170 34.28 4.06 9.20
C ILE A 170 34.30 5.55 8.86
N ARG A 171 34.81 6.36 9.80
CA ARG A 171 35.04 7.77 9.59
C ARG A 171 36.37 7.98 8.88
N VAL A 172 36.42 8.92 7.94
CA VAL A 172 37.63 9.33 7.23
C VAL A 172 38.05 10.70 7.76
N ASP A 173 39.20 10.78 8.38
CA ASP A 173 39.77 12.04 8.91
C ASP A 173 40.29 12.93 7.77
N ALA A 174 40.59 14.19 8.09
CA ALA A 174 41.15 15.19 7.15
C ALA A 174 42.44 14.72 6.47
N ASN A 175 43.22 13.87 7.12
CA ASN A 175 44.47 13.28 6.63
C ASN A 175 44.23 11.99 5.77
N GLY A 176 42.99 11.58 5.53
CA GLY A 176 42.66 10.36 4.80
C GLY A 176 42.81 9.08 5.63
N GLN A 177 43.03 9.18 6.94
CA GLN A 177 43.05 8.01 7.82
C GLN A 177 41.66 7.58 8.16
N THR A 178 41.46 6.26 8.25
CA THR A 178 40.17 5.63 8.57
C THR A 178 40.14 5.20 10.02
N GLU A 179 39.09 5.58 10.73
CA GLU A 179 38.82 5.19 12.11
C GLU A 179 37.47 4.52 12.24
N GLN A 180 37.40 3.44 13.00
CA GLN A 180 36.13 2.80 13.35
C GLN A 180 35.49 3.53 14.53
N VAL A 181 34.38 4.18 14.29
CA VAL A 181 33.61 4.90 15.30
C VAL A 181 32.37 4.11 15.66
N PRO A 182 32.24 3.65 16.92
CA PRO A 182 30.99 3.01 17.35
C PRO A 182 29.85 4.03 17.32
N VAL A 183 28.68 3.62 16.80
CA VAL A 183 27.52 4.49 16.65
C VAL A 183 26.29 3.84 17.25
N THR A 184 25.42 4.70 17.81
CA THR A 184 24.08 4.28 18.20
C THR A 184 23.11 4.70 17.09
N THR A 185 22.36 3.74 16.56
CA THR A 185 21.39 3.97 15.48
C THR A 185 20.01 4.22 16.02
N GLY A 186 19.21 5.00 15.29
CA GLY A 186 17.82 5.29 15.57
C GLY A 186 16.90 4.70 14.50
N ILE A 187 16.15 5.56 13.80
CA ILE A 187 15.20 5.18 12.77
C ILE A 187 15.94 4.71 11.50
N TYR A 188 15.42 3.65 10.90
CA TYR A 188 15.91 3.11 9.61
C TYR A 188 14.92 3.45 8.50
N SER A 189 15.43 3.94 7.39
CA SER A 189 14.75 4.06 6.10
C SER A 189 15.35 3.07 5.11
N ASP A 190 14.84 2.99 3.89
CA ASP A 190 15.36 2.09 2.83
C ASP A 190 16.80 2.43 2.42
N GLU A 191 17.20 3.70 2.48
CA GLU A 191 18.51 4.16 2.02
C GLU A 191 19.40 4.68 3.16
N TYR A 192 18.82 5.17 4.24
CA TYR A 192 19.50 5.88 5.30
C TYR A 192 19.18 5.31 6.67
N VAL A 193 20.10 5.52 7.61
CA VAL A 193 19.92 5.22 9.03
C VAL A 193 20.24 6.47 9.86
N GLU A 194 19.38 6.74 10.83
CA GLU A 194 19.63 7.80 11.80
C GLU A 194 20.76 7.42 12.75
N ILE A 195 21.67 8.37 13.03
CA ILE A 195 22.71 8.23 14.01
C ILE A 195 22.39 9.13 15.21
N LEU A 196 22.16 8.50 16.36
CA LEU A 196 21.85 9.17 17.63
C LEU A 196 23.13 9.65 18.34
N SER A 197 24.24 8.91 18.17
CA SER A 197 25.53 9.26 18.78
C SER A 197 26.68 8.61 18.03
N GLY A 198 27.89 9.23 18.18
CA GLY A 198 29.12 8.72 17.60
C GLY A 198 29.65 9.55 16.42
N LEU A 199 28.80 10.28 15.70
CA LEU A 199 29.18 11.14 14.60
C LEU A 199 28.70 12.58 14.83
N THR A 200 29.36 13.52 14.13
CA THR A 200 28.97 14.93 14.08
C THR A 200 28.66 15.34 12.64
N GLN A 201 27.87 16.39 12.50
CA GLN A 201 27.54 16.93 11.18
C GLN A 201 28.83 17.39 10.48
N GLY A 202 29.05 16.91 9.24
CA GLY A 202 30.23 17.20 8.46
C GLY A 202 31.30 16.11 8.47
N ASP A 203 31.19 15.09 9.32
CA ASP A 203 32.07 13.93 9.28
C ASP A 203 31.97 13.19 7.95
N LYS A 204 33.10 12.76 7.40
CA LYS A 204 33.14 11.95 6.18
C LYS A 204 33.14 10.48 6.52
N VAL A 205 32.20 9.74 5.94
CA VAL A 205 32.07 8.30 6.15
C VAL A 205 32.49 7.53 4.90
N SER A 206 33.15 6.40 5.09
CA SER A 206 33.57 5.54 3.99
C SER A 206 32.43 4.56 3.64
N ILE A 207 32.06 4.53 2.36
CA ILE A 207 31.09 3.59 1.81
C ILE A 207 31.86 2.55 1.01
N THR A 208 31.68 1.27 1.34
CA THR A 208 32.23 0.18 0.52
C THR A 208 31.25 -0.13 -0.61
N TYR A 209 31.55 0.33 -1.80
CA TYR A 209 30.77 -0.01 -2.99
C TYR A 209 31.26 -1.37 -3.50
N THR A 210 30.50 -2.44 -3.30
CA THR A 210 30.78 -3.70 -3.98
C THR A 210 30.15 -3.61 -5.36
N VAL A 211 30.95 -3.23 -6.37
CA VAL A 211 30.54 -3.34 -7.75
C VAL A 211 30.39 -4.84 -8.06
N SER A 212 29.16 -5.32 -8.14
CA SER A 212 28.88 -6.66 -8.63
C SER A 212 29.23 -6.68 -10.14
N SER A 213 30.48 -7.00 -10.46
CA SER A 213 30.86 -7.31 -11.82
C SER A 213 30.18 -8.61 -12.21
N LYS A 214 29.15 -8.53 -13.06
CA LYS A 214 28.66 -9.68 -13.81
C LYS A 214 29.81 -10.21 -14.63
N SER A 215 30.53 -11.23 -14.14
CA SER A 215 31.47 -11.99 -14.94
C SER A 215 30.67 -12.70 -16.03
N SER A 216 30.77 -12.21 -17.25
CA SER A 216 30.35 -12.96 -18.43
C SER A 216 31.26 -14.17 -18.56
N SER A 217 30.81 -15.33 -18.08
CA SER A 217 31.48 -16.60 -18.36
C SER A 217 31.30 -16.91 -19.85
N SER A 218 32.30 -16.58 -20.62
CA SER A 218 32.42 -17.05 -22.00
C SER A 218 32.73 -18.55 -21.96
N ASN A 219 31.72 -19.35 -22.25
CA ASN A 219 31.84 -20.78 -22.39
C ASN A 219 32.53 -21.12 -23.72
N ASN A 220 33.86 -21.21 -23.67
CA ASN A 220 34.67 -21.64 -24.82
C ASN A 220 34.56 -23.17 -24.92
N ASN A 221 33.55 -23.64 -25.62
CA ASN A 221 33.36 -25.06 -25.94
C ASN A 221 34.37 -25.44 -27.07
N ARG A 222 35.57 -25.83 -26.67
CA ARG A 222 36.56 -26.46 -27.58
C ARG A 222 36.01 -27.83 -27.99
N ARG A 223 35.53 -27.89 -29.24
CA ARG A 223 35.32 -29.17 -29.96
C ARG A 223 36.66 -29.86 -30.15
N GLN A 224 36.86 -30.96 -29.43
CA GLN A 224 37.92 -31.89 -29.71
C GLN A 224 37.54 -32.66 -31.00
N GLY A 225 38.36 -32.51 -32.05
CA GLY A 225 38.25 -33.28 -33.28
C GLY A 225 38.68 -34.73 -33.04
N LEU A 226 37.93 -35.66 -33.58
CA LEU A 226 38.34 -37.09 -33.73
C LEU A 226 39.42 -37.23 -34.80
N PRO A 227 40.38 -38.13 -34.64
CA PRO A 227 41.35 -38.47 -35.67
C PRO A 227 40.74 -39.38 -36.76
N PRO A 228 41.22 -39.30 -38.00
CA PRO A 228 40.74 -40.16 -39.08
C PRO A 228 41.37 -41.54 -39.00
N MET A 229 40.56 -42.54 -39.30
CA MET A 229 41.02 -43.83 -39.80
C MET A 229 41.09 -43.83 -41.30
#